data_acc329287354e5f763aef81205a8d6dc
#
_entry.id   acc329287354e5f763aef81205a8d6dc
#
_cell.length_a   1.000
_cell.length_b   1.000
_cell.length_c   1.000
_cell.angle_alpha   90.00
_cell.angle_beta   90.00
_cell.angle_gamma   90.00
#
_symmetry.space_group_name_H-M   'P 1'
#
loop_
_entity.id
_entity.type
_entity.pdbx_description
1 polymer ?
#
loop_
_entity_poly.entity_id
_entity_poly.type
_entity_poly.pdbx_seq_one_letter_code
_entity_poly.pdbx_strand_id
1 'polypeptide(L)'
;SLHDALPIFPVVLDGGRVAGGHDGGALPEDGIKIKKGKLRGVESCGMMCSVEELGADRDMYPDAPESGIYILPKDSVPGEDAVAVMGLRDVVFEYEITSNRVDCYSVIGIAREAAATFKKTFTAPSVTKTGNDEDINDYLKVRVENSRLCPRYCARMVKNIRLAPSPRWMQRRLAASGIRPINNIVDITNYVMEEYGQPMHAFNYDQLAGHEIIVKCAKDGDVFQTLDGQERKLDSTILMINDGEKEVGIAGIMGGENSKITDDVTTMVFESACFDGTNIRLSAKKVGLRTDASGKYEKGLDPNTAEEAVNRACQLIEELGAGEVIGGIIDIYPVKKEDKRIPFDAARINRDRKSTRLNSSH
;
A
#
# COMPACT_ATOMS: atom_id res chain seq x y z
N SER A 1 -0.56 -14.37 -23.63
CA SER A 1 0.18 -13.27 -22.98
C SER A 1 -0.11 -11.98 -23.74
N LEU A 2 -0.21 -10.85 -23.02
CA LEU A 2 -0.43 -9.50 -23.58
C LEU A 2 0.63 -9.10 -24.66
N HIS A 3 1.74 -9.83 -24.76
CA HIS A 3 2.81 -9.60 -25.73
C HIS A 3 2.46 -9.94 -27.17
N ASP A 4 1.40 -10.72 -27.39
CA ASP A 4 0.99 -11.15 -28.73
C ASP A 4 -0.11 -10.27 -29.32
N ALA A 5 -0.60 -9.28 -28.56
CA ALA A 5 -1.56 -8.30 -29.04
C ALA A 5 -0.85 -7.25 -29.91
N LEU A 6 -1.35 -7.07 -31.11
CA LEU A 6 -0.82 -6.12 -32.08
C LEU A 6 -1.04 -4.66 -31.66
N PRO A 7 -0.29 -3.71 -32.25
CA PRO A 7 -0.13 -2.38 -31.72
C PRO A 7 -1.46 -1.63 -31.53
N ILE A 8 -1.66 -1.16 -30.32
CA ILE A 8 -2.72 -0.27 -29.89
C ILE A 8 -2.15 1.14 -29.85
N PHE A 9 -2.74 2.07 -30.58
CA PHE A 9 -2.21 3.43 -30.68
C PHE A 9 -3.17 4.46 -30.08
N PRO A 10 -2.64 5.55 -29.46
CA PRO A 10 -3.45 6.71 -29.16
C PRO A 10 -3.99 7.36 -30.44
N VAL A 11 -5.29 7.64 -30.46
CA VAL A 11 -5.97 8.35 -31.53
C VAL A 11 -6.50 9.68 -30.99
N VAL A 12 -6.42 10.74 -31.77
CA VAL A 12 -6.96 12.06 -31.39
C VAL A 12 -8.41 12.14 -31.82
N LEU A 13 -9.29 12.43 -30.85
CA LEU A 13 -10.70 12.74 -31.09
C LEU A 13 -11.05 14.04 -30.37
N ASP A 14 -11.52 15.03 -31.09
CA ASP A 14 -12.06 16.29 -30.57
C ASP A 14 -11.32 16.84 -29.35
N GLY A 15 -9.97 16.88 -29.42
CA GLY A 15 -9.08 17.32 -28.36
C GLY A 15 -8.72 16.27 -27.31
N GLY A 16 -9.30 15.07 -27.33
CA GLY A 16 -8.95 13.94 -26.48
C GLY A 16 -8.04 12.92 -27.19
N ARG A 17 -7.20 12.21 -26.43
CA ARG A 17 -6.41 11.08 -26.91
C ARG A 17 -7.01 9.79 -26.36
N VAL A 18 -7.27 8.82 -27.22
CA VAL A 18 -7.92 7.56 -26.86
C VAL A 18 -7.05 6.38 -27.27
N ALA A 19 -7.14 5.28 -26.54
CA ALA A 19 -6.54 4.03 -26.94
C ALA A 19 -7.36 3.38 -28.05
N GLY A 20 -6.73 2.97 -29.14
CA GLY A 20 -7.41 2.33 -30.25
C GLY A 20 -6.58 1.23 -30.90
N GLY A 21 -7.25 0.11 -31.23
CA GLY A 21 -6.68 -0.96 -32.02
C GLY A 21 -6.91 -0.72 -33.52
N HIS A 22 -5.92 -1.08 -34.33
CA HIS A 22 -6.03 -0.96 -35.79
C HIS A 22 -6.23 -2.31 -36.49
N ASP A 23 -6.44 -2.27 -37.81
CA ASP A 23 -6.60 -3.45 -38.65
C ASP A 23 -5.45 -4.45 -38.47
N GLY A 24 -5.80 -5.69 -38.18
CA GLY A 24 -4.88 -6.76 -37.85
C GLY A 24 -4.63 -6.96 -36.35
N GLY A 25 -5.11 -6.03 -35.48
CA GLY A 25 -5.05 -6.17 -34.03
C GLY A 25 -6.00 -7.22 -33.48
N ALA A 26 -5.72 -7.74 -32.29
CA ALA A 26 -6.63 -8.62 -31.56
C ALA A 26 -6.80 -8.10 -30.12
N LEU A 27 -8.04 -8.10 -29.64
CA LEU A 27 -8.33 -7.77 -28.24
C LEU A 27 -7.94 -8.95 -27.33
N PRO A 28 -7.31 -8.69 -26.19
CA PRO A 28 -6.79 -9.76 -25.32
C PRO A 28 -7.88 -10.64 -24.74
N GLU A 29 -9.02 -10.09 -24.34
CA GLU A 29 -10.01 -10.78 -23.55
C GLU A 29 -10.90 -11.69 -24.41
N ASP A 30 -11.40 -11.20 -25.53
CA ASP A 30 -12.36 -11.93 -26.38
C ASP A 30 -11.73 -12.57 -27.62
N GLY A 31 -10.45 -12.33 -27.87
CA GLY A 31 -9.77 -12.78 -29.09
C GLY A 31 -10.35 -12.15 -30.37
N ILE A 32 -11.13 -11.06 -30.23
CA ILE A 32 -11.77 -10.37 -31.36
C ILE A 32 -10.66 -9.75 -32.21
N LYS A 33 -10.61 -10.18 -33.47
CA LYS A 33 -9.70 -9.61 -34.47
C LYS A 33 -10.29 -8.35 -35.07
N ILE A 34 -9.62 -7.23 -34.89
CA ILE A 34 -9.98 -5.95 -35.51
C ILE A 34 -9.66 -6.04 -36.97
N LYS A 35 -10.65 -5.78 -37.82
CA LYS A 35 -10.54 -5.82 -39.27
C LYS A 35 -11.09 -4.53 -39.89
N LYS A 36 -10.46 -4.12 -40.96
CA LYS A 36 -11.00 -3.06 -41.81
C LYS A 36 -12.41 -3.40 -42.25
N GLY A 37 -13.36 -2.49 -42.06
CA GLY A 37 -14.77 -2.70 -42.34
C GLY A 37 -15.50 -1.40 -42.68
N LYS A 38 -16.80 -1.48 -42.87
CA LYS A 38 -17.67 -0.32 -43.01
C LYS A 38 -18.67 -0.28 -41.88
N LEU A 39 -18.69 0.80 -41.12
CA LEU A 39 -19.67 1.07 -40.08
C LEU A 39 -20.64 2.14 -40.60
N ARG A 40 -21.92 1.79 -40.79
CA ARG A 40 -22.96 2.70 -41.33
C ARG A 40 -22.53 3.37 -42.65
N GLY A 41 -21.84 2.64 -43.53
CA GLY A 41 -21.39 3.11 -44.82
C GLY A 41 -20.05 3.88 -44.83
N VAL A 42 -19.50 4.20 -43.66
CA VAL A 42 -18.19 4.84 -43.52
C VAL A 42 -17.12 3.79 -43.26
N GLU A 43 -15.99 3.93 -43.92
CA GLU A 43 -14.86 3.03 -43.75
C GLU A 43 -14.25 3.19 -42.32
N SER A 44 -14.06 2.07 -41.64
CA SER A 44 -13.44 2.00 -40.31
C SER A 44 -12.19 1.11 -40.40
N CYS A 45 -11.05 1.66 -40.00
CA CYS A 45 -9.76 0.97 -40.01
C CYS A 45 -9.30 0.58 -38.61
N GLY A 46 -10.13 0.74 -37.57
CA GLY A 46 -9.78 0.47 -36.22
C GLY A 46 -10.95 0.55 -35.25
N MET A 47 -10.68 0.33 -33.98
CA MET A 47 -11.66 0.37 -32.91
C MET A 47 -11.06 1.14 -31.72
N MET A 48 -11.85 2.04 -31.15
CA MET A 48 -11.52 2.68 -29.87
C MET A 48 -11.94 1.76 -28.74
N CYS A 49 -11.10 1.63 -27.71
CA CYS A 49 -11.25 0.61 -26.69
C CYS A 49 -11.47 1.20 -25.30
N SER A 50 -12.22 0.49 -24.48
CA SER A 50 -12.27 0.66 -23.02
C SER A 50 -11.03 0.03 -22.38
N VAL A 51 -10.87 0.21 -21.06
CA VAL A 51 -9.77 -0.41 -20.29
C VAL A 51 -9.90 -1.93 -20.31
N GLU A 52 -11.10 -2.44 -20.14
CA GLU A 52 -11.41 -3.87 -20.10
C GLU A 52 -11.14 -4.54 -21.46
N GLU A 53 -11.58 -3.91 -22.56
CA GLU A 53 -11.30 -4.41 -23.92
C GLU A 53 -9.78 -4.52 -24.20
N LEU A 54 -8.98 -3.70 -23.50
CA LEU A 54 -7.52 -3.75 -23.56
C LEU A 54 -6.93 -4.85 -22.64
N GLY A 55 -7.78 -5.61 -21.94
CA GLY A 55 -7.39 -6.69 -21.02
C GLY A 55 -6.83 -6.19 -19.69
N ALA A 56 -7.16 -4.96 -19.30
CA ALA A 56 -6.75 -4.40 -18.04
C ALA A 56 -7.94 -4.28 -17.07
N ASP A 57 -7.68 -4.47 -15.79
CA ASP A 57 -8.68 -4.27 -14.74
C ASP A 57 -8.96 -2.77 -14.59
N ARG A 58 -10.21 -2.35 -14.83
CA ARG A 58 -10.65 -0.98 -14.73
C ARG A 58 -10.37 -0.38 -13.33
N ASP A 59 -10.49 -1.19 -12.28
CA ASP A 59 -10.27 -0.72 -10.91
C ASP A 59 -8.84 -0.23 -10.65
N MET A 60 -7.90 -0.61 -11.51
CA MET A 60 -6.52 -0.12 -11.48
C MET A 60 -6.33 1.21 -12.23
N TYR A 61 -7.38 1.74 -12.84
CA TYR A 61 -7.38 3.00 -13.61
C TYR A 61 -8.46 3.94 -13.09
N PRO A 62 -8.21 4.68 -11.99
CA PRO A 62 -9.23 5.52 -11.34
C PRO A 62 -9.78 6.63 -12.25
N ASP A 63 -9.01 7.02 -13.27
CA ASP A 63 -9.45 8.02 -14.28
C ASP A 63 -10.29 7.40 -15.41
N ALA A 64 -10.48 6.08 -15.44
CA ALA A 64 -11.28 5.42 -16.48
C ALA A 64 -12.78 5.64 -16.22
N PRO A 65 -13.58 5.89 -17.27
CA PRO A 65 -15.03 6.01 -17.11
C PRO A 65 -15.65 4.67 -16.70
N GLU A 66 -16.81 4.70 -16.05
CA GLU A 66 -17.55 3.47 -15.68
C GLU A 66 -17.92 2.61 -16.88
N SER A 67 -18.13 3.22 -18.02
CA SER A 67 -18.35 2.55 -19.30
C SER A 67 -17.88 3.46 -20.44
N GLY A 68 -17.32 2.86 -21.47
CA GLY A 68 -16.93 3.58 -22.68
C GLY A 68 -15.41 3.63 -22.91
N ILE A 69 -15.02 4.46 -23.83
CA ILE A 69 -13.66 4.57 -24.35
C ILE A 69 -12.73 5.14 -23.29
N TYR A 70 -11.56 4.52 -23.12
CA TYR A 70 -10.54 5.05 -22.22
C TYR A 70 -9.83 6.27 -22.83
N ILE A 71 -9.90 7.39 -22.12
CA ILE A 71 -9.24 8.64 -22.52
C ILE A 71 -7.84 8.67 -21.90
N LEU A 72 -6.85 8.59 -22.78
CA LEU A 72 -5.45 8.66 -22.38
C LEU A 72 -5.07 10.08 -21.89
N PRO A 73 -4.01 10.21 -21.10
CA PRO A 73 -3.51 11.51 -20.66
C PRO A 73 -3.20 12.46 -21.81
N LYS A 74 -3.33 13.76 -21.51
CA LYS A 74 -3.11 14.84 -22.47
C LYS A 74 -1.69 14.91 -23.04
N ASP A 75 -0.71 14.37 -22.32
CA ASP A 75 0.71 14.29 -22.70
C ASP A 75 1.05 13.07 -23.57
N SER A 76 0.12 12.13 -23.76
CA SER A 76 0.33 10.99 -24.66
C SER A 76 0.55 11.43 -26.10
N VAL A 77 1.45 10.79 -26.83
CA VAL A 77 1.77 11.13 -28.21
C VAL A 77 0.95 10.28 -29.18
N PRO A 78 0.22 10.88 -30.15
CA PRO A 78 -0.48 10.10 -31.15
C PRO A 78 0.47 9.19 -31.95
N GLY A 79 0.09 7.91 -32.10
CA GLY A 79 0.93 6.91 -32.76
C GLY A 79 1.94 6.20 -31.86
N GLU A 80 2.02 6.59 -30.58
CA GLU A 80 2.81 5.89 -29.57
C GLU A 80 2.12 4.57 -29.18
N ASP A 81 2.86 3.64 -28.61
CA ASP A 81 2.31 2.37 -28.14
C ASP A 81 1.45 2.58 -26.87
N ALA A 82 0.13 2.45 -27.00
CA ALA A 82 -0.80 2.65 -25.90
C ALA A 82 -0.58 1.66 -24.73
N VAL A 83 -0.10 0.44 -24.99
CA VAL A 83 0.25 -0.53 -23.95
C VAL A 83 1.36 0.01 -23.04
N ALA A 84 2.36 0.67 -23.64
CA ALA A 84 3.43 1.33 -22.90
C ALA A 84 2.93 2.58 -22.15
N VAL A 85 2.10 3.40 -22.82
CA VAL A 85 1.46 4.60 -22.24
C VAL A 85 0.64 4.23 -21.00
N MET A 86 -0.12 3.14 -21.08
CA MET A 86 -0.94 2.63 -19.98
C MET A 86 -0.10 1.95 -18.86
N GLY A 87 1.17 1.67 -19.12
CA GLY A 87 2.04 0.99 -18.15
C GLY A 87 1.83 -0.52 -18.08
N LEU A 88 1.21 -1.12 -19.11
CA LEU A 88 0.95 -2.57 -19.17
C LEU A 88 2.17 -3.38 -19.62
N ARG A 89 3.26 -2.71 -20.07
CA ARG A 89 4.56 -3.35 -20.33
C ARG A 89 5.39 -3.37 -19.05
N ASP A 90 5.10 -4.33 -18.20
CA ASP A 90 5.88 -4.56 -17.00
C ASP A 90 6.11 -6.05 -16.78
N VAL A 91 7.07 -6.39 -15.91
CA VAL A 91 7.32 -7.76 -15.48
C VAL A 91 7.06 -7.83 -13.99
N VAL A 92 6.00 -8.52 -13.64
CA VAL A 92 5.62 -8.74 -12.24
C VAL A 92 6.15 -10.09 -11.78
N PHE A 93 6.90 -10.09 -10.69
CA PHE A 93 7.37 -11.31 -10.03
C PHE A 93 6.53 -11.56 -8.78
N GLU A 94 5.85 -12.67 -8.74
CA GLU A 94 5.17 -13.13 -7.53
C GLU A 94 6.12 -13.97 -6.68
N TYR A 95 6.31 -13.56 -5.42
CA TYR A 95 7.18 -14.24 -4.48
C TYR A 95 6.38 -14.91 -3.38
N GLU A 96 6.57 -16.19 -3.19
CA GLU A 96 6.10 -16.88 -1.99
C GLU A 96 7.14 -16.72 -0.87
N ILE A 97 6.87 -15.80 0.05
CA ILE A 97 7.78 -15.48 1.16
C ILE A 97 7.47 -16.40 2.34
N THR A 98 8.49 -17.13 2.80
CA THR A 98 8.37 -17.99 3.99
C THR A 98 8.28 -17.17 5.28
N SER A 99 7.60 -17.72 6.29
CA SER A 99 7.29 -17.00 7.54
C SER A 99 8.51 -16.60 8.38
N ASN A 100 9.68 -17.14 8.09
CA ASN A 100 10.95 -16.77 8.74
C ASN A 100 11.69 -15.60 8.05
N ARG A 101 11.15 -15.09 6.94
CA ARG A 101 11.74 -14.01 6.15
C ARG A 101 10.80 -12.81 6.06
N VAL A 102 10.33 -12.35 7.23
CA VAL A 102 9.43 -11.19 7.37
C VAL A 102 10.03 -9.93 6.75
N ASP A 103 11.35 -9.78 6.79
CA ASP A 103 12.10 -8.72 6.14
C ASP A 103 11.88 -8.63 4.62
N CYS A 104 11.55 -9.75 3.97
CA CYS A 104 11.30 -9.81 2.53
C CYS A 104 9.84 -9.51 2.12
N TYR A 105 8.94 -9.19 3.06
CA TYR A 105 7.60 -8.69 2.75
C TYR A 105 7.59 -7.22 2.33
N SER A 106 8.70 -6.74 1.75
CA SER A 106 8.88 -5.37 1.27
C SER A 106 9.82 -5.32 0.08
N VAL A 107 9.66 -4.29 -0.76
CA VAL A 107 10.58 -4.05 -1.89
C VAL A 107 12.01 -3.84 -1.39
N ILE A 108 12.19 -3.10 -0.30
CA ILE A 108 13.50 -2.85 0.34
C ILE A 108 14.13 -4.17 0.81
N GLY A 109 13.35 -5.04 1.44
CA GLY A 109 13.82 -6.34 1.91
C GLY A 109 14.25 -7.26 0.77
N ILE A 110 13.43 -7.35 -0.29
CA ILE A 110 13.79 -8.11 -1.51
C ILE A 110 15.02 -7.50 -2.18
N ALA A 111 15.12 -6.17 -2.27
CA ALA A 111 16.30 -5.52 -2.86
C ALA A 111 17.58 -5.83 -2.08
N ARG A 112 17.52 -5.85 -0.74
CA ARG A 112 18.64 -6.23 0.14
C ARG A 112 19.05 -7.68 -0.08
N GLU A 113 18.09 -8.59 -0.18
CA GLU A 113 18.34 -10.00 -0.45
C GLU A 113 18.93 -10.24 -1.85
N ALA A 114 18.38 -9.57 -2.86
CA ALA A 114 18.89 -9.62 -4.22
C ALA A 114 20.34 -9.08 -4.29
N ALA A 115 20.63 -7.97 -3.62
CA ALA A 115 21.98 -7.41 -3.56
C ALA A 115 22.98 -8.40 -2.93
N ALA A 116 22.59 -9.06 -1.83
CA ALA A 116 23.41 -10.10 -1.19
C ALA A 116 23.63 -11.30 -2.12
N THR A 117 22.56 -11.79 -2.77
CA THR A 117 22.61 -12.94 -3.69
C THR A 117 23.48 -12.66 -4.91
N PHE A 118 23.34 -11.50 -5.52
CA PHE A 118 24.07 -11.11 -6.72
C PHE A 118 25.41 -10.40 -6.42
N LYS A 119 25.82 -10.34 -5.15
CA LYS A 119 27.05 -9.67 -4.67
C LYS A 119 27.15 -8.21 -5.17
N LYS A 120 26.04 -7.49 -5.07
CA LYS A 120 25.92 -6.07 -5.40
C LYS A 120 25.81 -5.24 -4.11
N THR A 121 26.16 -3.97 -4.20
CA THR A 121 25.93 -3.04 -3.08
C THR A 121 24.45 -2.74 -2.96
N PHE A 122 23.91 -2.84 -1.75
CA PHE A 122 22.57 -2.35 -1.42
C PHE A 122 22.69 -0.89 -0.96
N THR A 123 21.87 -0.02 -1.54
CA THR A 123 21.74 1.37 -1.11
C THR A 123 20.31 1.57 -0.60
N ALA A 124 20.19 1.79 0.70
CA ALA A 124 18.88 2.10 1.30
C ALA A 124 18.34 3.44 0.78
N PRO A 125 17.03 3.60 0.64
CA PRO A 125 16.43 4.90 0.38
C PRO A 125 16.83 5.91 1.47
N SER A 126 17.12 7.14 1.07
CA SER A 126 17.36 8.22 2.04
C SER A 126 16.02 8.80 2.47
N VAL A 127 15.69 8.68 3.74
CA VAL A 127 14.50 9.30 4.31
C VAL A 127 14.91 10.59 5.01
N THR A 128 14.39 11.71 4.52
CA THR A 128 14.60 13.02 5.13
C THR A 128 13.51 13.24 6.18
N LYS A 129 13.91 13.66 7.37
CA LYS A 129 12.93 14.11 8.38
C LYS A 129 12.36 15.44 7.90
N THR A 130 11.05 15.47 7.72
CA THR A 130 10.25 16.61 7.27
C THR A 130 9.47 17.19 8.42
N GLY A 131 8.93 18.38 8.25
CA GLY A 131 8.04 19.04 9.19
C GLY A 131 8.41 20.50 9.42
N ASN A 132 7.41 21.29 9.72
CA ASN A 132 7.53 22.71 10.08
C ASN A 132 7.99 22.91 11.54
N ASP A 133 7.94 24.15 12.04
CA ASP A 133 8.37 24.51 13.41
C ASP A 133 7.32 24.20 14.50
N GLU A 134 6.15 23.68 14.14
CA GLU A 134 5.12 23.25 15.09
C GLU A 134 5.47 21.86 15.66
N ASP A 135 4.87 21.46 16.80
CA ASP A 135 5.07 20.15 17.39
C ASP A 135 3.74 19.37 17.48
N ILE A 136 3.71 18.16 16.95
CA ILE A 136 2.53 17.26 17.01
C ILE A 136 2.03 17.08 18.46
N ASN A 137 2.90 17.16 19.46
CA ASN A 137 2.53 16.98 20.87
C ASN A 137 1.61 18.09 21.39
N ASP A 138 1.55 19.23 20.69
CA ASP A 138 0.62 20.33 21.04
C ASP A 138 -0.83 20.04 20.55
N TYR A 139 -0.98 19.06 19.65
CA TYR A 139 -2.23 18.77 18.96
C TYR A 139 -2.82 17.41 19.34
N LEU A 140 -2.00 16.39 19.50
CA LEU A 140 -2.45 15.01 19.66
C LEU A 140 -1.85 14.38 20.91
N LYS A 141 -2.70 13.65 21.64
CA LYS A 141 -2.25 12.79 22.73
C LYS A 141 -2.37 11.32 22.32
N VAL A 142 -1.36 10.51 22.60
CA VAL A 142 -1.40 9.07 22.32
C VAL A 142 -1.07 8.30 23.60
N ARG A 143 -1.87 7.29 23.89
CA ARG A 143 -1.65 6.34 25.00
C ARG A 143 -1.72 4.90 24.51
N VAL A 144 -0.77 4.09 24.91
CA VAL A 144 -0.77 2.65 24.66
C VAL A 144 -0.97 1.94 25.99
N GLU A 145 -2.19 1.44 26.25
CA GLU A 145 -2.51 0.76 27.51
C GLU A 145 -2.00 -0.69 27.54
N ASN A 146 -1.79 -1.30 26.39
CA ASN A 146 -1.28 -2.67 26.26
C ASN A 146 -0.03 -2.73 25.38
N SER A 147 1.12 -2.41 25.97
CA SER A 147 2.43 -2.42 25.28
C SER A 147 2.89 -3.83 24.85
N ARG A 148 2.31 -4.90 25.40
CA ARG A 148 2.59 -6.26 24.96
C ARG A 148 1.95 -6.53 23.59
N LEU A 149 0.72 -6.05 23.37
CA LEU A 149 0.01 -6.22 22.10
C LEU A 149 0.35 -5.13 21.07
N CYS A 150 0.78 -3.95 21.54
CA CYS A 150 1.30 -2.87 20.72
C CYS A 150 2.69 -2.44 21.23
N PRO A 151 3.77 -3.12 20.83
CA PRO A 151 5.13 -2.82 21.27
C PRO A 151 5.63 -1.43 20.90
N ARG A 152 5.22 -0.88 19.76
CA ARG A 152 5.55 0.47 19.31
C ARG A 152 4.38 1.11 18.58
N TYR A 153 4.19 2.40 18.83
CA TYR A 153 3.20 3.23 18.15
C TYR A 153 3.82 4.56 17.77
N CYS A 154 3.90 4.85 16.48
CA CYS A 154 4.38 6.12 15.94
C CYS A 154 3.22 6.88 15.31
N ALA A 155 3.17 8.20 15.53
CA ALA A 155 2.23 9.08 14.87
C ALA A 155 2.92 10.35 14.34
N ARG A 156 2.50 10.80 13.16
CA ARG A 156 2.87 12.08 12.53
C ARG A 156 1.60 12.77 12.03
N MET A 157 1.61 14.09 11.98
CA MET A 157 0.46 14.90 11.60
C MET A 157 0.74 15.68 10.32
N VAL A 158 -0.31 15.84 9.51
CA VAL A 158 -0.29 16.64 8.28
C VAL A 158 -1.52 17.56 8.28
N LYS A 159 -1.29 18.84 8.01
CA LYS A 159 -2.32 19.88 7.85
C LYS A 159 -2.41 20.32 6.38
N ASN A 160 -3.42 21.13 6.09
CA ASN A 160 -3.62 21.72 4.78
C ASN A 160 -3.60 20.68 3.65
N ILE A 161 -4.29 19.56 3.88
CA ILE A 161 -4.32 18.43 2.97
C ILE A 161 -4.95 18.84 1.64
N ARG A 162 -4.32 18.43 0.56
CA ARG A 162 -4.79 18.60 -0.82
C ARG A 162 -5.04 17.21 -1.40
N LEU A 163 -6.27 16.74 -1.25
CA LEU A 163 -6.67 15.46 -1.78
C LEU A 163 -6.72 15.52 -3.31
N ALA A 164 -6.03 14.60 -3.96
CA ALA A 164 -5.93 14.53 -5.42
C ALA A 164 -5.60 13.09 -5.86
N PRO A 165 -5.78 12.74 -7.13
CA PRO A 165 -5.23 11.50 -7.67
C PRO A 165 -3.72 11.46 -7.47
N SER A 166 -3.19 10.29 -7.15
CA SER A 166 -1.74 10.07 -7.06
C SER A 166 -1.05 10.27 -8.39
N PRO A 167 0.24 10.63 -8.41
CA PRO A 167 0.99 10.70 -9.66
C PRO A 167 1.06 9.33 -10.34
N ARG A 168 1.10 9.32 -11.66
CA ARG A 168 1.03 8.09 -12.48
C ARG A 168 2.08 7.05 -12.13
N TRP A 169 3.29 7.50 -11.77
CA TRP A 169 4.34 6.56 -11.37
C TRP A 169 3.96 5.75 -10.13
N MET A 170 3.24 6.38 -9.17
CA MET A 170 2.76 5.71 -7.96
C MET A 170 1.58 4.79 -8.28
N GLN A 171 0.60 5.28 -9.05
CA GLN A 171 -0.53 4.47 -9.50
C GLN A 171 -0.07 3.20 -10.23
N ARG A 172 0.88 3.31 -11.18
CA ARG A 172 1.43 2.16 -11.91
C ARG A 172 2.11 1.14 -11.00
N ARG A 173 2.90 1.59 -10.03
CA ARG A 173 3.59 0.70 -9.09
C ARG A 173 2.60 -0.02 -8.18
N LEU A 174 1.59 0.67 -7.68
CA LEU A 174 0.53 0.06 -6.87
C LEU A 174 -0.27 -0.95 -7.70
N ALA A 175 -0.70 -0.57 -8.90
CA ALA A 175 -1.42 -1.47 -9.80
C ALA A 175 -0.60 -2.71 -10.17
N ALA A 176 0.71 -2.57 -10.43
CA ALA A 176 1.62 -3.70 -10.66
C ALA A 176 1.75 -4.63 -9.46
N SER A 177 1.53 -4.12 -8.24
CA SER A 177 1.47 -4.90 -7.00
C SER A 177 0.06 -5.42 -6.68
N GLY A 178 -0.92 -5.23 -7.57
CA GLY A 178 -2.31 -5.64 -7.36
C GLY A 178 -3.10 -4.73 -6.40
N ILE A 179 -2.60 -3.53 -6.09
CA ILE A 179 -3.24 -2.57 -5.20
C ILE A 179 -3.94 -1.50 -6.02
N ARG A 180 -5.25 -1.36 -5.82
CA ARG A 180 -6.06 -0.34 -6.48
C ARG A 180 -5.67 1.07 -6.01
N PRO A 181 -5.27 1.99 -6.92
CA PRO A 181 -5.07 3.39 -6.57
C PRO A 181 -6.40 4.08 -6.20
N ILE A 182 -6.38 4.93 -5.19
CA ILE A 182 -7.57 5.65 -4.70
C ILE A 182 -7.34 7.15 -4.74
N ASN A 183 -6.46 7.65 -3.90
CA ASN A 183 -6.05 9.05 -3.83
C ASN A 183 -4.64 9.16 -3.21
N ASN A 184 -4.02 10.32 -3.34
CA ASN A 184 -2.64 10.54 -2.91
C ASN A 184 -2.36 10.16 -1.45
N ILE A 185 -3.32 10.32 -0.53
CA ILE A 185 -3.12 10.01 0.89
C ILE A 185 -3.14 8.48 1.12
N VAL A 186 -4.18 7.81 0.64
CA VAL A 186 -4.31 6.35 0.78
C VAL A 186 -3.21 5.63 0.00
N ASP A 187 -2.88 6.12 -1.19
CA ASP A 187 -1.85 5.54 -2.03
C ASP A 187 -0.45 5.69 -1.44
N ILE A 188 -0.16 6.81 -0.73
CA ILE A 188 1.08 6.95 0.03
C ILE A 188 1.18 5.87 1.11
N THR A 189 0.11 5.60 1.87
CA THR A 189 0.15 4.55 2.91
C THR A 189 0.37 3.17 2.31
N ASN A 190 -0.30 2.85 1.20
CA ASN A 190 -0.14 1.60 0.48
C ASN A 190 1.25 1.49 -0.16
N TYR A 191 1.76 2.58 -0.75
CA TYR A 191 3.09 2.61 -1.33
C TYR A 191 4.18 2.34 -0.29
N VAL A 192 4.10 2.98 0.88
CA VAL A 192 5.04 2.76 1.98
C VAL A 192 4.90 1.34 2.54
N MET A 193 3.68 0.80 2.61
CA MET A 193 3.47 -0.59 3.01
C MET A 193 4.20 -1.57 2.07
N GLU A 194 4.18 -1.34 0.76
CA GLU A 194 4.93 -2.17 -0.18
C GLU A 194 6.44 -1.90 -0.14
N GLU A 195 6.84 -0.63 -0.03
CA GLU A 195 8.25 -0.23 -0.02
C GLU A 195 8.98 -0.75 1.25
N TYR A 196 8.37 -0.58 2.44
CA TYR A 196 8.96 -0.90 3.76
C TYR A 196 8.42 -2.18 4.41
N GLY A 197 7.31 -2.73 3.92
CA GLY A 197 6.62 -3.84 4.58
C GLY A 197 5.83 -3.43 5.82
N GLN A 198 5.68 -2.14 6.07
CA GLN A 198 5.05 -1.56 7.25
C GLN A 198 3.68 -0.99 6.89
N PRO A 199 2.57 -1.66 7.29
CA PRO A 199 1.25 -1.09 7.09
C PRO A 199 1.07 0.18 7.89
N MET A 200 0.33 1.12 7.31
CA MET A 200 0.02 2.40 7.91
C MET A 200 -1.48 2.68 7.82
N HIS A 201 -1.95 3.57 8.69
CA HIS A 201 -3.30 4.12 8.61
C HIS A 201 -3.26 5.65 8.66
N ALA A 202 -4.29 6.28 8.09
CA ALA A 202 -4.50 7.72 8.16
C ALA A 202 -5.87 8.00 8.79
N PHE A 203 -5.88 8.69 9.92
CA PHE A 203 -7.10 9.13 10.59
C PHE A 203 -7.41 10.57 10.22
N ASN A 204 -8.67 10.88 9.95
CA ASN A 204 -9.13 12.26 9.92
C ASN A 204 -9.07 12.84 11.33
N TYR A 205 -8.19 13.81 11.57
CA TYR A 205 -7.94 14.39 12.88
C TYR A 205 -9.19 15.05 13.47
N ASP A 206 -10.01 15.69 12.64
CA ASP A 206 -11.22 16.38 13.07
C ASP A 206 -12.32 15.39 13.54
N GLN A 207 -12.20 14.11 13.21
CA GLN A 207 -13.10 13.04 13.64
C GLN A 207 -12.63 12.33 14.92
N LEU A 208 -11.42 12.68 15.44
CA LEU A 208 -10.88 12.11 16.66
C LEU A 208 -11.35 12.91 17.88
N ALA A 209 -12.29 12.34 18.64
CA ALA A 209 -12.80 12.98 19.84
C ALA A 209 -11.68 13.19 20.88
N GLY A 210 -11.63 14.39 21.45
CA GLY A 210 -10.63 14.79 22.44
C GLY A 210 -9.21 14.92 21.88
N HIS A 211 -9.03 14.81 20.54
CA HIS A 211 -7.72 14.80 19.89
C HIS A 211 -6.75 13.82 20.56
N GLU A 212 -7.26 12.62 20.83
CA GLU A 212 -6.54 11.58 21.54
C GLU A 212 -6.65 10.24 20.78
N ILE A 213 -5.59 9.46 20.86
CA ILE A 213 -5.56 8.06 20.40
C ILE A 213 -5.21 7.18 21.58
N ILE A 214 -6.04 6.16 21.83
CA ILE A 214 -5.86 5.21 22.92
C ILE A 214 -5.85 3.80 22.36
N VAL A 215 -4.72 3.12 22.48
CA VAL A 215 -4.57 1.73 22.05
C VAL A 215 -4.89 0.81 23.22
N LYS A 216 -6.07 0.19 23.20
CA LYS A 216 -6.57 -0.71 24.25
C LYS A 216 -7.44 -1.82 23.66
N CYS A 217 -7.71 -2.86 24.44
CA CYS A 217 -8.62 -3.93 24.02
C CYS A 217 -10.08 -3.48 24.04
N ALA A 218 -10.88 -4.07 23.14
CA ALA A 218 -12.34 -3.93 23.16
C ALA A 218 -12.97 -4.52 24.43
N LYS A 219 -14.26 -4.34 24.61
CA LYS A 219 -15.06 -5.04 25.62
C LYS A 219 -15.81 -6.21 24.99
N ASP A 220 -16.11 -7.19 25.79
CA ASP A 220 -16.91 -8.34 25.33
C ASP A 220 -18.32 -7.88 24.91
N GLY A 221 -18.67 -8.18 23.66
CA GLY A 221 -19.98 -7.86 23.09
C GLY A 221 -20.05 -6.51 22.38
N ASP A 222 -18.99 -5.71 22.36
CA ASP A 222 -18.94 -4.50 21.54
C ASP A 222 -19.14 -4.85 20.06
N VAL A 223 -19.74 -3.92 19.30
CA VAL A 223 -19.94 -4.02 17.86
C VAL A 223 -19.32 -2.81 17.19
N PHE A 224 -18.51 -3.04 16.18
CA PHE A 224 -17.78 -2.02 15.46
C PHE A 224 -18.00 -2.11 13.96
N GLN A 225 -18.28 -0.97 13.30
CA GLN A 225 -18.43 -0.89 11.85
C GLN A 225 -17.07 -0.55 11.20
N THR A 226 -16.57 -1.48 10.39
CA THR A 226 -15.33 -1.31 9.63
C THR A 226 -15.55 -0.54 8.34
N LEU A 227 -14.45 -0.07 7.70
CA LEU A 227 -14.46 0.71 6.45
C LEU A 227 -15.18 0.02 5.27
N ASP A 228 -15.33 -1.30 5.31
CA ASP A 228 -16.10 -2.08 4.33
C ASP A 228 -17.62 -2.06 4.61
N GLY A 229 -18.06 -1.26 5.59
CA GLY A 229 -19.45 -1.11 5.98
C GLY A 229 -20.03 -2.28 6.79
N GLN A 230 -19.22 -3.28 7.14
CA GLN A 230 -19.67 -4.47 7.87
C GLN A 230 -19.58 -4.27 9.38
N GLU A 231 -20.58 -4.74 10.12
CA GLU A 231 -20.54 -4.81 11.57
C GLU A 231 -19.75 -6.04 12.05
N ARG A 232 -18.81 -5.81 12.96
CA ARG A 232 -17.95 -6.84 13.55
C ARG A 232 -18.20 -6.93 15.04
N LYS A 233 -18.46 -8.16 15.53
CA LYS A 233 -18.54 -8.42 16.98
C LYS A 233 -17.15 -8.52 17.56
N LEU A 234 -16.95 -7.84 18.65
CA LEU A 234 -15.66 -7.74 19.34
C LEU A 234 -15.69 -8.51 20.68
N ASP A 235 -14.50 -8.82 21.16
CA ASP A 235 -14.28 -9.32 22.52
C ASP A 235 -13.01 -8.69 23.13
N SER A 236 -12.82 -8.89 24.42
CA SER A 236 -11.72 -8.33 25.22
C SER A 236 -10.32 -8.76 24.83
N THR A 237 -10.17 -9.67 23.84
CA THR A 237 -8.86 -10.09 23.32
C THR A 237 -8.47 -9.30 22.06
N ILE A 238 -9.39 -8.57 21.44
CA ILE A 238 -9.17 -7.81 20.22
C ILE A 238 -8.63 -6.43 20.58
N LEU A 239 -7.48 -6.08 20.01
CA LEU A 239 -6.87 -4.78 20.21
C LEU A 239 -7.53 -3.75 19.29
N MET A 240 -7.86 -2.61 19.86
CA MET A 240 -8.55 -1.51 19.17
C MET A 240 -7.73 -0.23 19.23
N ILE A 241 -7.90 0.59 18.21
CA ILE A 241 -7.55 2.00 18.25
C ILE A 241 -8.83 2.76 18.63
N ASN A 242 -8.75 3.57 19.68
CA ASN A 242 -9.85 4.37 20.19
C ASN A 242 -9.46 5.85 20.14
N ASP A 243 -10.45 6.72 20.08
CA ASP A 243 -10.28 8.14 20.44
C ASP A 243 -10.71 8.38 21.90
N GLY A 244 -10.95 9.62 22.29
CA GLY A 244 -11.40 9.95 23.65
C GLY A 244 -12.79 9.41 24.04
N GLU A 245 -13.60 8.94 23.08
CA GLU A 245 -15.00 8.55 23.29
C GLU A 245 -15.35 7.16 22.73
N LYS A 246 -14.80 6.78 21.57
CA LYS A 246 -15.23 5.59 20.80
C LYS A 246 -14.07 4.83 20.16
N GLU A 247 -14.36 3.62 19.68
CA GLU A 247 -13.47 2.88 18.79
C GLU A 247 -13.41 3.56 17.42
N VAL A 248 -12.20 3.64 16.84
CA VAL A 248 -11.94 4.21 15.51
C VAL A 248 -11.22 3.25 14.56
N GLY A 249 -10.79 2.09 15.04
CA GLY A 249 -10.19 1.05 14.21
C GLY A 249 -9.90 -0.24 14.97
N ILE A 250 -9.90 -1.36 14.24
CA ILE A 250 -9.37 -2.63 14.73
C ILE A 250 -7.87 -2.63 14.43
N ALA A 251 -7.05 -2.60 15.46
CA ALA A 251 -5.61 -2.45 15.35
C ALA A 251 -4.98 -3.45 14.38
N GLY A 252 -4.27 -2.95 13.37
CA GLY A 252 -3.57 -3.74 12.37
C GLY A 252 -4.45 -4.57 11.43
N ILE A 253 -5.77 -4.38 11.44
CA ILE A 253 -6.71 -5.10 10.58
C ILE A 253 -7.45 -4.12 9.67
N MET A 254 -8.28 -3.23 10.21
CA MET A 254 -9.02 -2.27 9.41
C MET A 254 -9.51 -1.08 10.25
N GLY A 255 -9.44 0.11 9.67
CA GLY A 255 -10.00 1.32 10.25
C GLY A 255 -11.52 1.31 10.34
N GLY A 256 -12.08 2.26 11.06
CA GLY A 256 -13.51 2.46 11.20
C GLY A 256 -14.09 3.40 10.16
N GLU A 257 -15.34 3.16 9.79
CA GLU A 257 -16.11 4.08 8.93
C GLU A 257 -16.18 5.49 9.54
N ASN A 258 -16.11 5.60 10.85
CA ASN A 258 -16.26 6.83 11.64
C ASN A 258 -14.99 7.68 11.76
N SER A 259 -13.89 7.29 11.15
CA SER A 259 -12.61 8.02 11.20
C SER A 259 -11.87 8.04 9.85
N LYS A 260 -12.56 7.67 8.78
CA LYS A 260 -12.01 7.61 7.43
C LYS A 260 -11.62 8.99 6.90
N ILE A 261 -10.68 8.98 5.98
CA ILE A 261 -10.36 10.15 5.18
C ILE A 261 -11.52 10.44 4.23
N THR A 262 -12.10 11.62 4.35
CA THR A 262 -13.20 12.13 3.52
C THR A 262 -12.69 13.23 2.60
N ASP A 263 -13.48 13.60 1.59
CA ASP A 263 -13.06 14.59 0.57
C ASP A 263 -12.83 15.99 1.16
N ASP A 264 -13.40 16.29 2.33
CA ASP A 264 -13.28 17.53 3.04
C ASP A 264 -12.21 17.53 4.15
N VAL A 265 -11.38 16.48 4.23
CA VAL A 265 -10.30 16.39 5.22
C VAL A 265 -9.32 17.55 5.07
N THR A 266 -9.04 18.21 6.18
CA THR A 266 -8.04 19.30 6.23
C THR A 266 -6.81 18.93 7.02
N THR A 267 -6.97 18.05 8.00
CA THR A 267 -5.91 17.62 8.91
C THR A 267 -6.01 16.12 9.15
N MET A 268 -4.89 15.43 9.12
CA MET A 268 -4.85 13.99 9.38
C MET A 268 -3.68 13.59 10.26
N VAL A 269 -3.81 12.40 10.86
CA VAL A 269 -2.77 11.73 11.62
C VAL A 269 -2.38 10.43 10.93
N PHE A 270 -1.12 10.28 10.58
CA PHE A 270 -0.57 8.99 10.20
C PHE A 270 -0.29 8.14 11.44
N GLU A 271 -0.75 6.90 11.39
CA GLU A 271 -0.37 5.81 12.28
C GLU A 271 0.65 4.91 11.59
N SER A 272 1.73 4.60 12.29
CA SER A 272 2.65 3.51 11.93
C SER A 272 3.00 2.78 13.22
N ALA A 273 2.50 1.57 13.37
CA ALA A 273 2.61 0.84 14.63
C ALA A 273 3.14 -0.57 14.43
N CYS A 274 3.62 -1.19 15.50
CA CYS A 274 3.91 -2.61 15.55
C CYS A 274 2.92 -3.28 16.51
N PHE A 275 2.24 -4.31 16.01
CA PHE A 275 1.28 -5.09 16.79
C PHE A 275 1.75 -6.53 16.95
N ASP A 276 1.30 -7.22 18.02
CA ASP A 276 1.58 -8.64 18.24
C ASP A 276 0.94 -9.50 17.13
N GLY A 277 1.77 -10.15 16.32
CA GLY A 277 1.31 -10.89 15.14
C GLY A 277 0.38 -12.05 15.47
N THR A 278 0.52 -12.68 16.64
CA THR A 278 -0.38 -13.73 17.09
C THR A 278 -1.75 -13.17 17.40
N ASN A 279 -1.79 -12.02 18.10
CA ASN A 279 -3.05 -11.34 18.40
C ASN A 279 -3.75 -10.91 17.11
N ILE A 280 -3.03 -10.27 16.16
CA ILE A 280 -3.62 -9.87 14.87
C ILE A 280 -4.20 -11.06 14.13
N ARG A 281 -3.47 -12.17 14.01
CA ARG A 281 -3.95 -13.38 13.33
C ARG A 281 -5.22 -13.95 13.96
N LEU A 282 -5.27 -14.00 15.29
CA LEU A 282 -6.44 -14.52 16.01
C LEU A 282 -7.64 -13.58 15.93
N SER A 283 -7.39 -12.28 16.04
CA SER A 283 -8.42 -11.23 15.91
C SER A 283 -9.00 -11.20 14.50
N ALA A 284 -8.17 -11.22 13.47
CA ALA A 284 -8.61 -11.28 12.06
C ALA A 284 -9.52 -12.48 11.79
N LYS A 285 -9.14 -13.66 12.34
CA LYS A 285 -9.98 -14.88 12.25
C LYS A 285 -11.31 -14.72 12.97
N LYS A 286 -11.33 -14.10 14.16
CA LYS A 286 -12.55 -13.89 14.95
C LYS A 286 -13.53 -12.94 14.27
N VAL A 287 -13.04 -11.82 13.76
CA VAL A 287 -13.89 -10.86 13.06
C VAL A 287 -14.19 -11.26 11.61
N GLY A 288 -13.61 -12.36 11.13
CA GLY A 288 -13.83 -12.86 9.77
C GLY A 288 -13.30 -11.93 8.68
N LEU A 289 -12.20 -11.21 8.95
CA LEU A 289 -11.63 -10.22 8.04
C LEU A 289 -10.12 -10.37 7.95
N ARG A 290 -9.63 -10.65 6.75
CA ARG A 290 -8.21 -10.65 6.43
C ARG A 290 -7.91 -9.57 5.42
N THR A 291 -6.96 -8.69 5.73
CA THR A 291 -6.50 -7.60 4.87
C THR A 291 -5.01 -7.77 4.58
N ASP A 292 -4.47 -7.01 3.63
CA ASP A 292 -3.03 -7.00 3.34
C ASP A 292 -2.24 -6.57 4.58
N ALA A 293 -2.75 -5.56 5.30
CA ALA A 293 -2.16 -5.10 6.56
C ALA A 293 -2.09 -6.24 7.59
N SER A 294 -3.21 -6.92 7.86
CA SER A 294 -3.24 -8.03 8.82
C SER A 294 -2.36 -9.20 8.36
N GLY A 295 -2.27 -9.45 7.05
CA GLY A 295 -1.39 -10.45 6.46
C GLY A 295 0.10 -10.17 6.70
N LYS A 296 0.50 -8.89 6.70
CA LYS A 296 1.87 -8.48 7.05
C LYS A 296 2.11 -8.51 8.56
N TYR A 297 1.21 -7.94 9.37
CA TYR A 297 1.34 -7.94 10.84
C TYR A 297 1.40 -9.34 11.47
N GLU A 298 0.58 -10.29 10.98
CA GLU A 298 0.57 -11.66 11.52
C GLU A 298 1.92 -12.39 11.41
N LYS A 299 2.82 -11.91 10.56
CA LYS A 299 4.18 -12.46 10.39
C LYS A 299 5.17 -11.92 11.43
N GLY A 300 4.82 -10.88 12.20
CA GLY A 300 5.64 -10.30 13.25
C GLY A 300 6.65 -9.28 12.70
N LEU A 301 6.16 -8.10 12.36
CA LEU A 301 6.98 -6.99 11.84
C LEU A 301 8.00 -6.49 12.87
N ASP A 302 9.08 -5.89 12.36
CA ASP A 302 10.09 -5.25 13.19
C ASP A 302 9.58 -3.88 13.69
N PRO A 303 9.51 -3.65 15.01
CA PRO A 303 9.11 -2.35 15.55
C PRO A 303 9.98 -1.18 15.08
N ASN A 304 11.23 -1.43 14.70
CA ASN A 304 12.14 -0.36 14.25
C ASN A 304 11.73 0.24 12.91
N THR A 305 11.01 -0.51 12.06
CA THR A 305 10.55 -0.03 10.76
C THR A 305 9.45 1.02 10.87
N ALA A 306 8.70 1.06 11.99
CA ALA A 306 7.55 1.94 12.15
C ALA A 306 7.90 3.44 12.01
N GLU A 307 9.01 3.89 12.62
CA GLU A 307 9.46 5.29 12.52
C GLU A 307 9.95 5.65 11.12
N GLU A 308 10.71 4.75 10.49
CA GLU A 308 11.22 4.98 9.14
C GLU A 308 10.08 5.09 8.13
N ALA A 309 9.10 4.21 8.23
CA ALA A 309 7.93 4.19 7.35
C ALA A 309 7.08 5.47 7.47
N VAL A 310 6.77 5.93 8.69
CA VAL A 310 5.98 7.15 8.86
C VAL A 310 6.74 8.40 8.39
N ASN A 311 8.05 8.45 8.57
CA ASN A 311 8.87 9.53 8.03
C ASN A 311 8.91 9.49 6.50
N ARG A 312 8.97 8.31 5.88
CA ARG A 312 8.88 8.16 4.42
C ARG A 312 7.53 8.63 3.88
N ALA A 313 6.43 8.32 4.56
CA ALA A 313 5.11 8.81 4.19
C ALA A 313 5.05 10.35 4.24
N CYS A 314 5.57 10.96 5.30
CA CYS A 314 5.66 12.40 5.43
C CYS A 314 6.52 13.04 4.32
N GLN A 315 7.65 12.43 3.99
CA GLN A 315 8.47 12.86 2.86
C GLN A 315 7.69 12.84 1.55
N LEU A 316 6.92 11.79 1.29
CA LEU A 316 6.07 11.70 0.09
C LEU A 316 4.96 12.75 0.08
N ILE A 317 4.38 13.08 1.24
CA ILE A 317 3.42 14.19 1.36
C ILE A 317 4.04 15.50 0.84
N GLU A 318 5.25 15.83 1.27
CA GLU A 318 5.94 17.07 0.85
C GLU A 318 6.38 17.01 -0.61
N GLU A 319 6.96 15.88 -1.05
CA GLU A 319 7.37 15.68 -2.45
C GLU A 319 6.21 15.83 -3.43
N LEU A 320 5.01 15.40 -3.04
CA LEU A 320 3.80 15.48 -3.87
C LEU A 320 3.01 16.78 -3.66
N GLY A 321 3.39 17.62 -2.72
CA GLY A 321 2.64 18.81 -2.34
C GLY A 321 1.23 18.48 -1.82
N ALA A 322 1.05 17.29 -1.21
CA ALA A 322 -0.24 16.78 -0.76
C ALA A 322 -0.70 17.36 0.58
N GLY A 323 0.16 18.10 1.28
CA GLY A 323 -0.13 18.75 2.55
C GLY A 323 1.12 19.34 3.17
N GLU A 324 0.99 19.83 4.39
CA GLU A 324 2.03 20.41 5.20
C GLU A 324 2.29 19.53 6.42
N VAL A 325 3.50 18.98 6.53
CA VAL A 325 3.86 18.10 7.64
C VAL A 325 4.15 18.92 8.88
N ILE A 326 3.52 18.58 10.00
CA ILE A 326 3.80 19.17 11.32
C ILE A 326 5.07 18.54 11.89
N GLY A 327 5.91 19.34 12.51
CA GLY A 327 7.13 18.89 13.16
C GLY A 327 6.88 17.96 14.34
N GLY A 328 7.95 17.40 14.85
CA GLY A 328 7.89 16.39 15.91
C GLY A 328 7.38 15.02 15.43
N ILE A 329 7.38 14.09 16.34
CA ILE A 329 6.84 12.73 16.21
C ILE A 329 6.39 12.25 17.58
N ILE A 330 5.23 11.61 17.64
CA ILE A 330 4.88 10.82 18.82
C ILE A 330 5.39 9.41 18.58
N ASP A 331 6.31 8.95 19.42
CA ASP A 331 6.91 7.61 19.37
C ASP A 331 6.85 6.96 20.75
N ILE A 332 5.94 6.00 20.89
CA ILE A 332 5.77 5.24 22.12
C ILE A 332 6.40 3.86 21.93
N TYR A 333 7.60 3.69 22.48
CA TYR A 333 8.37 2.44 22.41
C TYR A 333 8.95 2.11 23.79
N PRO A 334 8.09 1.65 24.73
CA PRO A 334 8.49 1.51 26.14
C PRO A 334 9.53 0.43 26.37
N VAL A 335 9.53 -0.63 25.57
CA VAL A 335 10.49 -1.74 25.69
C VAL A 335 11.14 -1.99 24.34
N LYS A 336 12.29 -1.36 24.13
CA LYS A 336 13.05 -1.53 22.87
C LYS A 336 13.53 -2.98 22.75
N LYS A 337 13.28 -3.57 21.57
CA LYS A 337 13.86 -4.87 21.24
C LYS A 337 15.34 -4.70 20.95
N GLU A 338 16.15 -5.42 21.69
CA GLU A 338 17.59 -5.54 21.43
C GLU A 338 17.87 -6.67 20.45
N ASP A 339 19.00 -6.58 19.76
CA ASP A 339 19.48 -7.63 18.87
C ASP A 339 19.69 -8.93 19.64
N LYS A 340 19.11 -10.01 19.14
CA LYS A 340 19.32 -11.34 19.72
C LYS A 340 20.74 -11.80 19.48
N ARG A 341 21.50 -11.97 20.55
CA ARG A 341 22.82 -12.61 20.50
C ARG A 341 22.64 -14.12 20.64
N ILE A 342 22.89 -14.84 19.56
CA ILE A 342 22.81 -16.30 19.52
C ILE A 342 24.23 -16.85 19.54
N PRO A 343 24.67 -17.45 20.66
CA PRO A 343 25.97 -18.15 20.70
C PRO A 343 25.90 -19.35 19.76
N PHE A 344 26.87 -19.49 18.88
CA PHE A 344 26.97 -20.64 18.03
C PHE A 344 28.35 -21.30 18.10
N ASP A 345 28.35 -22.62 17.98
CA ASP A 345 29.56 -23.43 17.87
C ASP A 345 29.63 -24.03 16.45
N ALA A 346 30.59 -23.58 15.66
CA ALA A 346 30.77 -24.04 14.29
C ALA A 346 30.99 -25.56 14.20
N ALA A 347 31.65 -26.16 15.16
CA ALA A 347 31.87 -27.61 15.20
C ALA A 347 30.53 -28.36 15.44
N ARG A 348 29.68 -27.85 16.30
CA ARG A 348 28.33 -28.39 16.55
C ARG A 348 27.44 -28.29 15.33
N ILE A 349 27.42 -27.13 14.67
CA ILE A 349 26.65 -26.91 13.42
C ILE A 349 27.14 -27.87 12.33
N ASN A 350 28.43 -28.00 12.16
CA ASN A 350 29.01 -28.88 11.16
C ASN A 350 28.71 -30.36 11.43
N ARG A 351 28.60 -30.77 12.69
CA ARG A 351 28.24 -32.13 13.09
C ARG A 351 26.77 -32.43 12.79
N ASP A 352 25.87 -31.48 13.06
CA ASP A 352 24.44 -31.63 12.78
C ASP A 352 24.12 -31.64 11.27
N ARG A 353 24.93 -30.94 10.48
CA ARG A 353 24.89 -30.98 9.01
C ARG A 353 25.54 -32.27 8.51
N LYS A 354 24.91 -33.38 8.50
CA LYS A 354 25.41 -34.71 8.06
C LYS A 354 26.38 -34.77 6.87
N SER A 355 26.68 -33.66 6.20
CA SER A 355 27.77 -33.49 5.22
C SER A 355 28.17 -32.03 5.08
N THR A 356 29.34 -31.67 5.55
CA THR A 356 29.88 -30.30 5.50
C THR A 356 30.46 -29.91 4.12
N ARG A 357 30.67 -30.85 3.23
CA ARG A 357 31.36 -30.64 1.94
C ARG A 357 30.50 -30.78 0.69
N LEU A 358 29.30 -31.36 0.79
CA LEU A 358 28.44 -31.60 -0.38
C LEU A 358 27.44 -30.48 -0.66
N ASN A 359 27.23 -29.53 0.24
CA ASN A 359 26.28 -28.42 0.06
C ASN A 359 26.90 -27.06 -0.24
N SER A 360 28.21 -27.01 -0.53
CA SER A 360 28.86 -25.77 -0.96
C SER A 360 28.82 -25.55 -2.48
N SER A 361 28.10 -26.40 -3.22
CA SER A 361 27.97 -26.35 -4.68
C SER A 361 26.53 -26.22 -5.18
N HIS A 362 25.63 -25.69 -4.35
CA HIS A 362 24.28 -25.29 -4.81
C HIS A 362 24.03 -23.82 -4.54
#